data_581cc8b682c3e5564fabf37bc8ab8824
#
_entry.id   581cc8b682c3e5564fabf37bc8ab8824
#
_cell.length_a   1.000
_cell.length_b   1.000
_cell.length_c   1.000
_cell.angle_alpha   90.00
_cell.angle_beta   90.00
_cell.angle_gamma   90.00
#
_symmetry.space_group_name_H-M   'P 1'
#
loop_
_entity.id
_entity.type
_entity.pdbx_description
1 polymer ?
#
loop_
_entity_poly.entity_id
_entity_poly.type
_entity_poly.pdbx_seq_one_letter_code
_entity_poly.pdbx_strand_id
1 'polypeptide(L)'
;MTKSKIGQVVSYIVILLVIVAVIGVFAYFTSGFTSDFKTFYVSVNGKDVMTSQNGYVVTPSEPLKVDVKYTFAFNKNETKGYSVKIVPNKTDEDFDFSVDGETHFFGDEKDLTNGFVIDKQEKSFTVVPKGGTPLEILKAVYPESEVTCESKGYNDMFTVIVTSYNGESSVKLNFALERRVTGITFDKEVIEF
;
A
#
# COMPACT_ATOMS: atom_id res chain seq x y z
N MET A 1 10.49 64.58 -18.40
CA MET A 1 10.83 63.25 -18.89
C MET A 1 10.24 63.08 -20.28
N THR A 2 11.03 62.75 -21.27
CA THR A 2 10.55 62.57 -22.66
C THR A 2 9.76 61.28 -22.76
N LYS A 3 8.70 61.23 -23.58
CA LYS A 3 7.84 60.04 -23.80
C LYS A 3 8.65 58.75 -24.05
N SER A 4 9.82 58.84 -24.66
CA SER A 4 10.74 57.71 -24.92
C SER A 4 11.30 57.10 -23.63
N LYS A 5 11.66 57.90 -22.62
CA LYS A 5 12.21 57.42 -21.35
C LYS A 5 11.15 56.71 -20.48
N ILE A 6 9.89 57.19 -20.57
CA ILE A 6 8.76 56.53 -19.87
C ILE A 6 8.51 55.13 -20.46
N GLY A 7 8.52 55.01 -21.80
CA GLY A 7 8.36 53.72 -22.46
C GLY A 7 9.44 52.69 -22.10
N GLN A 8 10.70 53.14 -22.00
CA GLN A 8 11.81 52.30 -21.56
C GLN A 8 11.64 51.82 -20.10
N VAL A 9 11.26 52.72 -19.19
CA VAL A 9 11.02 52.35 -17.78
C VAL A 9 9.87 51.35 -17.64
N VAL A 10 8.78 51.55 -18.37
CA VAL A 10 7.64 50.60 -18.38
C VAL A 10 8.08 49.26 -18.91
N SER A 11 8.89 49.20 -19.98
CA SER A 11 9.41 47.96 -20.55
C SER A 11 10.28 47.19 -19.54
N TYR A 12 11.16 47.85 -18.80
CA TYR A 12 11.97 47.23 -17.76
C TYR A 12 11.14 46.66 -16.61
N ILE A 13 10.08 47.39 -16.19
CA ILE A 13 9.16 46.90 -15.14
C ILE A 13 8.43 45.63 -15.60
N VAL A 14 7.94 45.60 -16.84
CA VAL A 14 7.26 44.43 -17.39
C VAL A 14 8.21 43.21 -17.48
N ILE A 15 9.44 43.43 -17.96
CA ILE A 15 10.46 42.35 -18.01
C ILE A 15 10.76 41.87 -16.61
N LEU A 16 10.93 42.73 -15.63
CA LEU A 16 11.19 42.33 -14.24
C LEU A 16 10.04 41.48 -13.67
N LEU A 17 8.78 41.90 -13.91
CA LEU A 17 7.61 41.15 -13.46
C LEU A 17 7.53 39.79 -14.11
N VAL A 18 7.86 39.63 -15.39
CA VAL A 18 7.91 38.36 -16.08
C VAL A 18 9.00 37.46 -15.47
N ILE A 19 10.19 38.00 -15.20
CA ILE A 19 11.28 37.28 -14.58
C ILE A 19 10.86 36.76 -13.16
N VAL A 20 10.27 37.65 -12.36
CA VAL A 20 9.77 37.28 -11.01
C VAL A 20 8.69 36.20 -11.09
N ALA A 21 7.77 36.34 -12.05
CA ALA A 21 6.73 35.29 -12.26
C ALA A 21 7.33 33.93 -12.67
N VAL A 22 8.31 33.94 -13.58
CA VAL A 22 9.01 32.73 -14.02
C VAL A 22 9.78 32.09 -12.85
N ILE A 23 10.51 32.90 -12.06
CA ILE A 23 11.21 32.42 -10.87
C ILE A 23 10.21 31.89 -9.85
N GLY A 24 9.10 32.57 -9.62
CA GLY A 24 8.05 32.15 -8.69
C GLY A 24 7.40 30.82 -9.12
N VAL A 25 7.09 30.66 -10.40
CA VAL A 25 6.60 29.42 -10.98
C VAL A 25 7.66 28.31 -10.83
N PHE A 26 8.91 28.61 -11.16
CA PHE A 26 10.01 27.64 -11.02
C PHE A 26 10.24 27.26 -9.56
N ALA A 27 10.24 28.22 -8.64
CA ALA A 27 10.33 27.97 -7.20
C ALA A 27 9.13 27.17 -6.68
N TYR A 28 7.91 27.44 -7.15
CA TYR A 28 6.72 26.67 -6.83
C TYR A 28 6.85 25.19 -7.26
N PHE A 29 7.39 24.94 -8.44
CA PHE A 29 7.60 23.57 -8.93
C PHE A 29 8.84 22.89 -8.33
N THR A 30 9.82 23.62 -7.83
CA THR A 30 11.07 23.06 -7.29
C THR A 30 11.13 23.02 -5.77
N SER A 31 10.41 23.88 -5.07
CA SER A 31 10.40 23.96 -3.61
C SER A 31 9.21 23.24 -2.99
N GLY A 32 9.30 21.91 -2.86
CA GLY A 32 8.65 21.20 -1.77
C GLY A 32 7.15 20.95 -1.83
N PHE A 33 6.43 21.36 -2.85
CA PHE A 33 5.06 20.91 -3.11
C PHE A 33 5.01 19.63 -3.97
N THR A 34 6.13 19.18 -4.43
CA THR A 34 6.23 17.94 -5.17
C THR A 34 6.69 16.87 -4.21
N SER A 35 5.79 15.98 -3.84
CA SER A 35 6.16 14.63 -3.50
C SER A 35 7.26 14.16 -4.45
N ASP A 36 8.31 13.51 -3.96
CA ASP A 36 9.37 12.95 -4.80
C ASP A 36 8.77 12.00 -5.85
N PHE A 37 7.54 11.53 -5.62
CA PHE A 37 6.74 10.76 -6.57
C PHE A 37 5.65 11.62 -7.21
N LYS A 38 5.55 11.54 -8.52
CA LYS A 38 4.40 12.05 -9.26
C LYS A 38 3.20 11.12 -9.11
N THR A 39 3.45 9.81 -9.11
CA THR A 39 2.44 8.77 -8.89
C THR A 39 3.05 7.62 -8.10
N PHE A 40 2.28 7.06 -7.20
CA PHE A 40 2.60 5.84 -6.48
C PHE A 40 1.31 5.01 -6.34
N TYR A 41 1.31 3.81 -6.86
CA TYR A 41 0.22 2.85 -6.76
C TYR A 41 0.74 1.44 -7.00
N VAL A 42 -0.08 0.45 -6.72
CA VAL A 42 0.25 -0.95 -6.95
C VAL A 42 -0.71 -1.59 -7.95
N SER A 43 -0.28 -2.67 -8.58
CA SER A 43 -1.13 -3.47 -9.46
C SER A 43 -1.13 -4.91 -8.97
N VAL A 44 -2.32 -5.47 -8.80
CA VAL A 44 -2.53 -6.87 -8.43
C VAL A 44 -3.39 -7.53 -9.50
N ASN A 45 -2.88 -8.61 -10.11
CA ASN A 45 -3.55 -9.29 -11.21
C ASN A 45 -3.97 -8.35 -12.36
N GLY A 46 -3.13 -7.36 -12.65
CA GLY A 46 -3.37 -6.37 -13.71
C GLY A 46 -4.36 -5.25 -13.34
N LYS A 47 -4.91 -5.24 -12.11
CA LYS A 47 -5.79 -4.19 -11.62
C LYS A 47 -5.02 -3.21 -10.74
N ASP A 48 -5.07 -1.94 -11.09
CA ASP A 48 -4.38 -0.88 -10.34
C ASP A 48 -5.16 -0.50 -9.07
N VAL A 49 -4.44 -0.38 -7.95
CA VAL A 49 -4.95 0.01 -6.64
C VAL A 49 -4.17 1.23 -6.17
N MET A 50 -4.89 2.33 -5.91
CA MET A 50 -4.27 3.60 -5.54
C MET A 50 -4.26 3.85 -4.03
N THR A 51 -5.26 3.35 -3.30
CA THR A 51 -5.39 3.61 -1.85
C THR A 51 -5.59 2.36 -1.05
N SER A 52 -6.69 1.63 -1.29
CA SER A 52 -7.05 0.41 -0.55
C SER A 52 -7.93 -0.50 -1.39
N GLN A 53 -7.75 -1.80 -1.23
CA GLN A 53 -8.63 -2.83 -1.80
C GLN A 53 -8.72 -4.05 -0.88
N ASN A 54 -9.92 -4.62 -0.80
CA ASN A 54 -10.28 -5.80 -0.01
C ASN A 54 -10.45 -7.03 -0.92
N GLY A 55 -10.59 -8.20 -0.29
CA GLY A 55 -11.07 -9.43 -0.93
C GLY A 55 -9.98 -10.23 -1.63
N TYR A 56 -8.71 -10.00 -1.32
CA TYR A 56 -7.64 -10.90 -1.76
C TYR A 56 -7.65 -12.17 -0.92
N VAL A 57 -7.22 -13.26 -1.52
CA VAL A 57 -6.95 -14.52 -0.82
C VAL A 57 -5.49 -14.85 -1.02
N VAL A 58 -4.79 -15.13 0.08
CA VAL A 58 -3.36 -15.42 0.08
C VAL A 58 -3.11 -16.69 0.87
N THR A 59 -2.63 -17.71 0.19
CA THR A 59 -2.29 -19.00 0.79
C THR A 59 -0.85 -19.39 0.45
N PRO A 60 -0.27 -20.39 1.11
CA PRO A 60 1.05 -20.89 0.73
C PRO A 60 1.15 -21.35 -0.74
N SER A 61 0.03 -21.79 -1.33
CA SER A 61 -0.05 -22.24 -2.74
C SER A 61 -0.46 -21.13 -3.70
N GLU A 62 -1.13 -20.09 -3.22
CA GLU A 62 -1.59 -18.93 -4.00
C GLU A 62 -1.02 -17.64 -3.41
N PRO A 63 0.25 -17.30 -3.68
CA PRO A 63 0.89 -16.10 -3.14
C PRO A 63 0.30 -14.83 -3.74
N LEU A 64 0.28 -13.75 -2.95
CA LEU A 64 -0.05 -12.42 -3.45
C LEU A 64 1.13 -11.86 -4.24
N LYS A 65 0.93 -11.62 -5.53
CA LYS A 65 1.91 -10.98 -6.42
C LYS A 65 1.49 -9.53 -6.67
N VAL A 66 2.40 -8.62 -6.39
CA VAL A 66 2.13 -7.18 -6.44
C VAL A 66 3.21 -6.50 -7.27
N ASP A 67 2.80 -5.76 -8.28
CA ASP A 67 3.67 -4.84 -9.00
C ASP A 67 3.56 -3.45 -8.38
N VAL A 68 4.69 -2.81 -8.12
CA VAL A 68 4.75 -1.45 -7.57
C VAL A 68 5.07 -0.48 -8.69
N LYS A 69 4.17 0.47 -8.91
CA LYS A 69 4.27 1.45 -9.98
C LYS A 69 4.48 2.83 -9.40
N TYR A 70 5.55 3.49 -9.80
CA TYR A 70 5.85 4.85 -9.40
C TYR A 70 6.55 5.61 -10.51
N THR A 71 6.30 6.90 -10.57
CA THR A 71 7.03 7.84 -11.42
C THR A 71 7.57 8.96 -10.56
N PHE A 72 8.81 9.35 -10.79
CA PHE A 72 9.41 10.47 -10.09
C PHE A 72 9.04 11.80 -10.76
N ALA A 73 8.89 12.83 -9.94
CA ALA A 73 8.88 14.20 -10.44
C ALA A 73 10.33 14.60 -10.70
N PHE A 74 10.63 15.03 -11.93
CA PHE A 74 11.94 15.53 -12.35
C PHE A 74 13.13 14.57 -12.19
N ASN A 75 13.41 13.74 -13.21
CA ASN A 75 14.69 13.07 -13.50
C ASN A 75 15.57 12.60 -12.33
N LYS A 76 14.97 12.27 -11.21
CA LYS A 76 15.70 11.60 -10.15
C LYS A 76 15.78 10.13 -10.51
N ASN A 77 16.91 9.72 -11.06
CA ASN A 77 17.28 8.32 -11.33
C ASN A 77 17.55 7.53 -10.03
N GLU A 78 16.78 7.76 -8.99
CA GLU A 78 17.01 7.10 -7.72
C GLU A 78 16.00 5.98 -7.54
N THR A 79 16.51 4.78 -7.52
CA THR A 79 15.84 3.55 -7.10
C THR A 79 15.63 3.56 -5.57
N LYS A 80 14.89 4.54 -5.05
CA LYS A 80 14.64 4.62 -3.59
C LYS A 80 13.64 3.57 -3.10
N GLY A 81 12.95 2.92 -4.02
CA GLY A 81 12.16 1.74 -3.70
C GLY A 81 10.88 2.05 -2.90
N TYR A 82 10.47 1.07 -2.12
CA TYR A 82 9.27 1.08 -1.30
C TYR A 82 9.51 0.17 -0.09
N SER A 83 8.65 0.27 0.93
CA SER A 83 8.60 -0.68 2.05
C SER A 83 7.30 -1.48 2.03
N VAL A 84 7.34 -2.67 2.61
CA VAL A 84 6.19 -3.55 2.77
C VAL A 84 6.10 -3.91 4.25
N LYS A 85 4.93 -3.70 4.84
CA LYS A 85 4.60 -4.08 6.20
C LYS A 85 3.29 -4.85 6.19
N ILE A 86 3.13 -5.85 7.05
CA ILE A 86 1.89 -6.59 7.22
C ILE A 86 1.41 -6.39 8.64
N VAL A 87 0.14 -6.01 8.77
CA VAL A 87 -0.51 -5.74 10.06
C VAL A 87 -1.88 -6.42 10.10
N PRO A 88 -2.48 -6.63 11.29
CA PRO A 88 -3.87 -7.04 11.39
C PRO A 88 -4.79 -6.03 10.71
N ASN A 89 -5.85 -6.50 10.06
CA ASN A 89 -6.85 -5.63 9.47
C ASN A 89 -7.79 -5.07 10.54
N LYS A 90 -7.92 -3.75 10.62
CA LYS A 90 -8.73 -3.06 11.64
C LYS A 90 -10.25 -3.31 11.53
N THR A 91 -10.71 -3.86 10.42
CA THR A 91 -12.15 -4.02 10.16
C THR A 91 -12.67 -5.43 10.43
N ASP A 92 -11.81 -6.39 10.78
CA ASP A 92 -12.23 -7.75 11.08
C ASP A 92 -12.40 -7.94 12.60
N GLU A 93 -13.62 -7.97 13.07
CA GLU A 93 -13.97 -8.17 14.48
C GLU A 93 -13.83 -9.66 14.91
N ASP A 94 -13.63 -10.57 13.95
CA ASP A 94 -13.53 -12.02 14.20
C ASP A 94 -12.09 -12.51 14.40
N PHE A 95 -11.14 -11.58 14.54
CA PHE A 95 -9.72 -11.90 14.68
C PHE A 95 -9.14 -11.44 16.02
N ASP A 96 -9.32 -12.27 17.04
CA ASP A 96 -8.70 -12.07 18.34
C ASP A 96 -7.53 -13.04 18.52
N PHE A 97 -6.42 -12.52 19.05
CA PHE A 97 -5.31 -13.36 19.43
C PHE A 97 -4.67 -12.90 20.74
N SER A 98 -4.01 -13.81 21.45
CA SER A 98 -3.22 -13.45 22.61
C SER A 98 -1.79 -13.97 22.49
N VAL A 99 -0.86 -13.24 23.10
CA VAL A 99 0.55 -13.60 23.20
C VAL A 99 0.91 -13.54 24.68
N ASP A 100 1.36 -14.66 25.22
CA ASP A 100 1.72 -14.80 26.65
C ASP A 100 0.60 -14.34 27.60
N GLY A 101 -0.66 -14.57 27.23
CA GLY A 101 -1.86 -14.20 27.98
C GLY A 101 -2.30 -12.73 27.82
N GLU A 102 -1.56 -11.91 27.09
CA GLU A 102 -1.97 -10.56 26.73
C GLU A 102 -2.82 -10.58 25.44
N THR A 103 -4.07 -10.16 25.54
CA THR A 103 -4.98 -10.10 24.40
C THR A 103 -4.69 -8.90 23.52
N HIS A 104 -4.57 -9.15 22.22
CA HIS A 104 -4.41 -8.13 21.20
C HIS A 104 -5.69 -8.05 20.36
N PHE A 105 -6.19 -6.84 20.21
CA PHE A 105 -7.38 -6.55 19.43
C PHE A 105 -7.03 -6.08 18.02
N PHE A 106 -8.00 -6.18 17.14
CA PHE A 106 -7.99 -5.47 15.88
C PHE A 106 -7.73 -3.99 16.08
N GLY A 107 -6.75 -3.46 15.37
CA GLY A 107 -6.37 -2.08 15.47
C GLY A 107 -5.05 -1.81 16.17
N ASP A 108 -4.54 -2.78 16.90
CA ASP A 108 -3.13 -2.75 17.29
C ASP A 108 -2.28 -2.85 16.03
N GLU A 109 -1.50 -1.80 15.72
CA GLU A 109 -0.62 -1.80 14.55
C GLU A 109 0.60 -2.73 14.74
N LYS A 110 0.34 -3.94 15.26
CA LYS A 110 1.38 -4.96 15.44
C LYS A 110 1.98 -5.33 14.09
N ASP A 111 3.28 -5.41 14.03
CA ASP A 111 3.98 -5.85 12.84
C ASP A 111 3.99 -7.37 12.76
N LEU A 112 3.22 -7.92 11.83
CA LEU A 112 3.13 -9.34 11.57
C LEU A 112 3.96 -9.78 10.35
N THR A 113 4.81 -8.90 9.82
CA THR A 113 5.61 -9.16 8.60
C THR A 113 6.43 -10.44 8.72
N ASN A 114 6.95 -10.76 9.91
CA ASN A 114 7.72 -11.98 10.16
C ASN A 114 6.90 -13.30 10.02
N GLY A 115 5.58 -13.23 9.99
CA GLY A 115 4.70 -14.37 9.70
C GLY A 115 4.62 -14.74 8.21
N PHE A 116 5.28 -13.97 7.37
CA PHE A 116 5.25 -14.09 5.91
C PHE A 116 6.66 -14.13 5.32
N VAL A 117 6.79 -14.73 4.15
CA VAL A 117 7.96 -14.62 3.29
C VAL A 117 7.65 -13.54 2.27
N ILE A 118 8.45 -12.47 2.26
CA ILE A 118 8.34 -11.39 1.29
C ILE A 118 9.55 -11.46 0.37
N ASP A 119 9.32 -11.88 -0.88
CA ASP A 119 10.33 -11.79 -1.95
C ASP A 119 10.17 -10.46 -2.65
N LYS A 120 11.11 -9.55 -2.39
CA LYS A 120 11.07 -8.16 -2.84
C LYS A 120 12.06 -7.92 -3.97
N GLN A 121 11.56 -7.39 -5.07
CA GLN A 121 12.29 -6.91 -6.23
C GLN A 121 12.20 -5.37 -6.33
N GLU A 122 12.84 -4.79 -7.32
CA GLU A 122 12.84 -3.32 -7.52
C GLU A 122 11.43 -2.74 -7.68
N LYS A 123 10.57 -3.39 -8.48
CA LYS A 123 9.22 -2.92 -8.82
C LYS A 123 8.13 -3.96 -8.60
N SER A 124 8.41 -4.98 -7.83
CA SER A 124 7.42 -6.01 -7.50
C SER A 124 7.78 -6.70 -6.19
N PHE A 125 6.82 -7.34 -5.58
CA PHE A 125 7.05 -8.25 -4.48
C PHE A 125 6.02 -9.37 -4.47
N THR A 126 6.34 -10.43 -3.76
CA THR A 126 5.45 -11.55 -3.52
C THR A 126 5.31 -11.75 -2.02
N VAL A 127 4.08 -11.99 -1.56
CA VAL A 127 3.78 -12.33 -0.16
C VAL A 127 3.30 -13.77 -0.09
N VAL A 128 3.99 -14.58 0.71
CA VAL A 128 3.64 -15.99 0.98
C VAL A 128 3.49 -16.15 2.48
N PRO A 129 2.34 -16.58 3.02
CA PRO A 129 2.20 -16.85 4.43
C PRO A 129 3.05 -18.08 4.84
N LYS A 130 3.66 -18.03 6.02
CA LYS A 130 4.46 -19.13 6.57
C LYS A 130 3.60 -20.28 7.13
N GLY A 131 2.29 -20.08 7.19
CA GLY A 131 1.31 -21.07 7.61
C GLY A 131 0.00 -20.92 6.86
N GLY A 132 -0.83 -21.97 6.87
CA GLY A 132 -2.16 -21.96 6.25
C GLY A 132 -3.25 -21.41 7.16
N THR A 133 -2.95 -21.21 8.44
CA THR A 133 -3.89 -20.72 9.44
C THR A 133 -3.35 -19.47 10.14
N PRO A 134 -4.24 -18.61 10.69
CA PRO A 134 -3.82 -17.44 11.46
C PRO A 134 -2.91 -17.78 12.63
N LEU A 135 -3.21 -18.87 13.34
CA LEU A 135 -2.40 -19.33 14.47
C LEU A 135 -0.98 -19.72 14.05
N GLU A 136 -0.81 -20.39 12.90
CA GLU A 136 0.52 -20.74 12.39
C GLU A 136 1.33 -19.51 12.01
N ILE A 137 0.67 -18.51 11.42
CA ILE A 137 1.31 -17.22 11.08
C ILE A 137 1.76 -16.51 12.36
N LEU A 138 0.89 -16.42 13.37
CA LEU A 138 1.21 -15.78 14.64
C LEU A 138 2.35 -16.50 15.38
N LYS A 139 2.36 -17.84 15.39
CA LYS A 139 3.49 -18.63 15.93
C LYS A 139 4.80 -18.39 15.20
N ALA A 140 4.76 -18.10 13.89
CA ALA A 140 5.94 -17.70 13.13
C ALA A 140 6.42 -16.27 13.46
N VAL A 141 5.52 -15.39 13.93
CA VAL A 141 5.88 -14.05 14.41
C VAL A 141 6.45 -14.08 15.83
N TYR A 142 5.88 -14.93 16.69
CA TYR A 142 6.19 -15.06 18.11
C TYR A 142 6.64 -16.50 18.46
N PRO A 143 7.82 -16.92 17.98
CA PRO A 143 8.24 -18.35 18.09
C PRO A 143 8.51 -18.82 19.52
N GLU A 144 8.83 -17.89 20.43
CA GLU A 144 9.19 -18.17 21.84
C GLU A 144 8.00 -17.94 22.80
N SER A 145 6.83 -17.51 22.28
CA SER A 145 5.68 -17.11 23.10
C SER A 145 4.55 -18.12 23.00
N GLU A 146 3.73 -18.19 24.03
CA GLU A 146 2.46 -18.89 23.99
C GLU A 146 1.45 -18.04 23.21
N VAL A 147 0.98 -18.55 22.05
CA VAL A 147 0.07 -17.84 21.17
C VAL A 147 -1.23 -18.59 21.05
N THR A 148 -2.35 -17.89 21.27
CA THR A 148 -3.70 -18.39 20.97
C THR A 148 -4.39 -17.49 19.95
N CYS A 149 -5.29 -18.05 19.15
CA CYS A 149 -6.01 -17.32 18.12
C CYS A 149 -7.35 -18.00 17.85
N GLU A 150 -8.43 -17.22 17.90
CA GLU A 150 -9.77 -17.67 17.56
C GLU A 150 -10.21 -17.02 16.25
N SER A 151 -9.76 -17.58 15.13
CA SER A 151 -10.16 -17.07 13.82
C SER A 151 -10.31 -18.16 12.78
N LYS A 152 -11.23 -17.93 11.86
CA LYS A 152 -11.56 -18.86 10.78
C LYS A 152 -10.75 -18.64 9.50
N GLY A 153 -10.03 -17.52 9.35
CA GLY A 153 -9.13 -17.27 8.23
C GLY A 153 -9.78 -16.84 6.90
N TYR A 154 -11.11 -16.73 6.82
CA TYR A 154 -11.82 -16.40 5.58
C TYR A 154 -12.21 -14.92 5.44
N ASN A 155 -12.03 -14.12 6.47
CA ASN A 155 -12.25 -12.67 6.42
C ASN A 155 -10.95 -11.96 6.02
N ASP A 156 -11.03 -10.70 5.63
CA ASP A 156 -9.88 -9.84 5.34
C ASP A 156 -9.09 -9.53 6.63
N MET A 157 -8.34 -10.50 7.12
CA MET A 157 -7.69 -10.48 8.44
C MET A 157 -6.39 -9.72 8.47
N PHE A 158 -5.72 -9.62 7.35
CA PHE A 158 -4.40 -9.02 7.24
C PHE A 158 -4.41 -7.90 6.21
N THR A 159 -3.59 -6.90 6.47
CA THR A 159 -3.35 -5.78 5.55
C THR A 159 -1.89 -5.73 5.18
N VAL A 160 -1.59 -5.85 3.88
CA VAL A 160 -0.29 -5.47 3.34
C VAL A 160 -0.30 -3.97 3.12
N ILE A 161 0.60 -3.25 3.78
CA ILE A 161 0.82 -1.82 3.59
C ILE A 161 2.07 -1.65 2.74
N VAL A 162 1.89 -1.12 1.55
CA VAL A 162 2.99 -0.76 0.64
C VAL A 162 3.20 0.73 0.74
N THR A 163 4.36 1.16 1.19
CA THR A 163 4.65 2.57 1.43
C THR A 163 5.81 3.03 0.56
N SER A 164 5.68 4.20 -0.06
CA SER A 164 6.77 4.86 -0.76
C SER A 164 7.93 5.17 0.18
N TYR A 165 9.16 5.24 -0.35
CA TYR A 165 10.37 5.40 0.48
C TYR A 165 10.34 6.66 1.36
N ASN A 166 9.68 7.73 0.92
CA ASN A 166 9.53 8.98 1.67
C ASN A 166 8.35 8.98 2.66
N GLY A 167 7.55 7.90 2.70
CA GLY A 167 6.41 7.78 3.59
C GLY A 167 5.15 8.56 3.20
N GLU A 168 5.20 9.35 2.11
CA GLU A 168 4.08 10.24 1.73
C GLU A 168 2.90 9.50 1.10
N SER A 169 3.14 8.35 0.49
CA SER A 169 2.11 7.58 -0.19
C SER A 169 2.09 6.14 0.31
N SER A 170 0.91 5.61 0.55
CA SER A 170 0.73 4.21 0.92
C SER A 170 -0.49 3.60 0.25
N VAL A 171 -0.40 2.30 -0.04
CA VAL A 171 -1.50 1.49 -0.56
C VAL A 171 -1.73 0.31 0.38
N LYS A 172 -2.99 0.01 0.67
CA LYS A 172 -3.41 -1.07 1.56
C LYS A 172 -4.10 -2.17 0.77
N LEU A 173 -3.65 -3.41 0.96
CA LEU A 173 -4.25 -4.59 0.34
C LEU A 173 -4.70 -5.53 1.45
N ASN A 174 -6.02 -5.67 1.63
CA ASN A 174 -6.59 -6.52 2.66
C ASN A 174 -6.84 -7.92 2.11
N PHE A 175 -6.49 -8.94 2.89
CA PHE A 175 -6.56 -10.31 2.45
C PHE A 175 -6.96 -11.29 3.55
N ALA A 176 -7.58 -12.39 3.11
CA ALA A 176 -7.90 -13.56 3.90
C ALA A 176 -6.96 -14.72 3.55
N LEU A 177 -6.89 -15.74 4.40
CA LEU A 177 -6.15 -16.98 4.14
C LEU A 177 -7.00 -18.03 3.42
N GLU A 178 -8.32 -17.89 3.48
CA GLU A 178 -9.28 -18.82 2.89
C GLU A 178 -10.39 -18.06 2.17
N ARG A 179 -11.00 -18.72 1.19
CA ARG A 179 -12.22 -18.20 0.55
C ARG A 179 -13.45 -18.64 1.34
N ARG A 180 -14.27 -17.68 1.73
CA ARG A 180 -15.59 -18.01 2.25
C ARG A 180 -16.53 -18.40 1.12
N VAL A 181 -17.09 -19.61 1.20
CA VAL A 181 -18.19 -20.02 0.32
C VAL A 181 -19.47 -19.34 0.83
N THR A 182 -19.95 -18.32 0.12
CA THR A 182 -21.14 -17.53 0.49
C THR A 182 -22.43 -18.09 -0.11
N GLY A 183 -22.33 -19.05 -1.02
CA GLY A 183 -23.48 -19.70 -1.65
C GLY A 183 -23.04 -20.74 -2.68
N ILE A 184 -23.89 -21.72 -2.91
CA ILE A 184 -23.77 -22.69 -3.99
C ILE A 184 -24.98 -22.49 -4.90
N THR A 185 -24.75 -22.14 -6.16
CA THR A 185 -25.80 -22.05 -7.17
C THR A 185 -25.73 -23.31 -8.02
N PHE A 186 -26.83 -24.02 -8.12
CA PHE A 186 -26.96 -25.19 -9.02
C PHE A 186 -27.51 -24.70 -10.36
N ASP A 187 -26.79 -24.94 -11.43
CA ASP A 187 -27.19 -24.54 -12.79
C ASP A 187 -28.26 -25.45 -13.42
N LYS A 188 -28.63 -26.53 -12.72
CA LYS A 188 -29.65 -27.48 -13.22
C LYS A 188 -30.68 -27.78 -12.14
N GLU A 189 -31.94 -27.65 -12.54
CA GLU A 189 -33.05 -28.22 -11.81
C GLU A 189 -32.90 -29.75 -11.69
N VAL A 190 -33.42 -30.28 -10.59
CA VAL A 190 -33.38 -31.69 -10.22
C VAL A 190 -33.76 -32.55 -11.40
N ILE A 191 -32.89 -33.49 -11.78
CA ILE A 191 -33.29 -34.57 -12.69
C ILE A 191 -34.10 -35.55 -11.83
N GLU A 192 -35.42 -35.55 -12.00
CA GLU A 192 -36.28 -36.61 -11.49
C GLU A 192 -36.00 -37.89 -12.28
N PHE A 193 -35.70 -38.97 -11.54
CA PHE A 193 -35.57 -40.31 -12.10
C PHE A 193 -36.90 -41.05 -12.11
#